data_8cbc0b355021857738d9315804b03c01
#
_entry.id   8cbc0b355021857738d9315804b03c01
#
_cell.length_a   1.000
_cell.length_b   1.000
_cell.length_c   1.000
_cell.angle_alpha   90.00
_cell.angle_beta   90.00
_cell.angle_gamma   90.00
#
_symmetry.space_group_name_H-M   'P 1'
#
loop_
_entity.id
_entity.type
_entity.pdbx_description
1 polymer ?
#
loop_
_entity_poly.entity_id
_entity_poly.type
_entity_poly.pdbx_seq_one_letter_code
_entity_poly.pdbx_strand_id
1 'polypeptide(L)'
;MSKRIYTIGHSTRELQQLVALLRENAVTRLADIRRFPGSRRYPHFSRESLQESLPENGITYVHFEDLGGRRKPLADSPNTALHNEQFRAYADYMATPEFHRAVDRLLDSDQTTAYMCAEAVPWRCHRNLLSDELVRRGLEVVHIVGARSRQKHSMSEYAVSHSGHVEYPGVFR
;
A
#
# COMPACT_ATOMS: atom_id res chain seq x y z
N MET A 1 22.77 -0.67 1.04
CA MET A 1 21.71 -1.55 0.48
C MET A 1 20.34 -0.94 0.75
N SER A 2 19.47 -1.00 -0.23
CA SER A 2 18.10 -0.50 -0.02
C SER A 2 17.30 -1.46 0.85
N LYS A 3 16.51 -0.89 1.75
CA LYS A 3 15.56 -1.66 2.53
C LYS A 3 14.47 -2.18 1.60
N ARG A 4 14.04 -3.41 1.79
CA ARG A 4 12.95 -4.02 1.02
C ARG A 4 11.66 -3.98 1.82
N ILE A 5 10.56 -3.69 1.14
CA ILE A 5 9.22 -3.80 1.71
C ILE A 5 8.31 -4.50 0.70
N TYR A 6 7.38 -5.30 1.21
CA TYR A 6 6.46 -6.07 0.37
C TYR A 6 5.09 -5.42 0.33
N THR A 7 4.32 -5.76 -0.70
CA THR A 7 2.91 -5.38 -0.79
C THR A 7 2.09 -6.61 -1.15
N ILE A 8 0.84 -6.64 -0.74
CA ILE A 8 -0.05 -7.74 -1.03
C ILE A 8 -1.49 -7.24 -1.08
N GLY A 9 -2.35 -7.89 -1.89
CA GLY A 9 -3.79 -7.69 -1.86
C GLY A 9 -4.45 -8.93 -1.30
N HIS A 10 -5.37 -8.78 -0.35
CA HIS A 10 -6.00 -9.98 0.22
C HIS A 10 -6.95 -10.66 -0.77
N SER A 11 -7.56 -9.89 -1.68
CA SER A 11 -8.43 -10.41 -2.73
C SER A 11 -9.53 -11.33 -2.17
N THR A 12 -9.79 -12.42 -2.86
CA THR A 12 -10.78 -13.43 -2.47
C THR A 12 -10.15 -14.62 -1.74
N ARG A 13 -8.91 -14.47 -1.27
CA ARG A 13 -8.16 -15.56 -0.63
C ARG A 13 -8.81 -15.99 0.66
N GLU A 14 -8.51 -17.21 1.06
CA GLU A 14 -8.75 -17.66 2.43
C GLU A 14 -7.63 -17.15 3.33
N LEU A 15 -7.88 -17.09 4.65
CA LEU A 15 -6.88 -16.61 5.61
C LEU A 15 -5.58 -17.39 5.50
N GLN A 16 -5.65 -18.71 5.41
CA GLN A 16 -4.44 -19.53 5.35
C GLN A 16 -3.64 -19.33 4.08
N GLN A 17 -4.30 -18.95 2.98
CA GLN A 17 -3.61 -18.58 1.75
C GLN A 17 -2.83 -17.27 1.94
N LEU A 18 -3.43 -16.28 2.59
CA LEU A 18 -2.74 -15.02 2.90
C LEU A 18 -1.54 -15.28 3.81
N VAL A 19 -1.74 -16.05 4.88
CA VAL A 19 -0.66 -16.39 5.82
C VAL A 19 0.48 -17.11 5.11
N ALA A 20 0.17 -18.06 4.22
CA ALA A 20 1.19 -18.80 3.50
C ALA A 20 2.02 -17.88 2.60
N LEU A 21 1.40 -16.93 1.92
CA LEU A 21 2.11 -15.96 1.07
C LEU A 21 3.01 -15.04 1.89
N LEU A 22 2.55 -14.61 3.05
CA LEU A 22 3.36 -13.78 3.94
C LEU A 22 4.58 -14.57 4.46
N ARG A 23 4.36 -15.80 4.90
CA ARG A 23 5.44 -16.66 5.41
C ARG A 23 6.45 -17.02 4.32
N GLU A 24 5.99 -17.26 3.10
CA GLU A 24 6.87 -17.57 1.97
C GLU A 24 7.91 -16.45 1.75
N ASN A 25 7.54 -15.21 2.07
CA ASN A 25 8.39 -14.04 1.91
C ASN A 25 9.01 -13.58 3.23
N ALA A 26 8.94 -14.40 4.26
CA ALA A 26 9.48 -14.11 5.59
C ALA A 26 8.90 -12.82 6.20
N VAL A 27 7.68 -12.46 5.82
CA VAL A 27 6.98 -11.29 6.36
C VAL A 27 6.52 -11.59 7.79
N THR A 28 6.86 -10.71 8.72
CA THR A 28 6.49 -10.82 10.13
C THR A 28 5.55 -9.72 10.60
N ARG A 29 5.28 -8.74 9.74
CA ARG A 29 4.40 -7.62 10.06
C ARG A 29 3.53 -7.29 8.87
N LEU A 30 2.21 -7.28 9.06
CA LEU A 30 1.26 -6.85 8.05
C LEU A 30 0.75 -5.46 8.41
N ALA A 31 0.99 -4.50 7.52
CA ALA A 31 0.49 -3.13 7.64
C ALA A 31 -0.76 -3.00 6.77
N ASP A 32 -1.92 -2.90 7.41
CA ASP A 32 -3.19 -2.80 6.70
C ASP A 32 -3.45 -1.35 6.33
N ILE A 33 -3.37 -1.04 5.04
CA ILE A 33 -3.57 0.32 4.53
C ILE A 33 -4.98 0.54 3.97
N ARG A 34 -5.93 -0.32 4.31
CA ARG A 34 -7.33 -0.06 3.99
C ARG A 34 -7.88 0.98 4.96
N ARG A 35 -8.63 1.93 4.44
CA ARG A 35 -9.24 2.95 5.32
C ARG A 35 -10.31 2.35 6.21
N PHE A 36 -11.13 1.47 5.65
CA PHE A 36 -12.24 0.82 6.33
C PHE A 36 -12.11 -0.69 6.19
N PRO A 37 -11.33 -1.37 7.04
CA PRO A 37 -11.09 -2.81 6.93
C PRO A 37 -12.25 -3.62 7.53
N GLY A 38 -13.44 -3.40 7.03
CA GLY A 38 -14.62 -4.18 7.36
C GLY A 38 -15.22 -4.70 6.07
N SER A 39 -15.38 -6.00 5.96
CA SER A 39 -15.98 -6.60 4.78
C SER A 39 -17.02 -7.62 5.22
N ARG A 40 -18.25 -7.46 4.73
CA ARG A 40 -19.30 -8.46 4.91
C ARG A 40 -19.03 -9.71 4.06
N ARG A 41 -18.33 -9.52 2.94
CA ARG A 41 -18.05 -10.58 1.97
C ARG A 41 -16.88 -11.45 2.41
N TYR A 42 -15.89 -10.84 3.07
CA TYR A 42 -14.70 -11.56 3.52
C TYR A 42 -14.45 -11.24 5.00
N PRO A 43 -15.31 -11.73 5.91
CA PRO A 43 -15.24 -11.36 7.32
C PRO A 43 -13.93 -11.79 8.00
N HIS A 44 -13.26 -12.81 7.47
CA HIS A 44 -11.96 -13.25 7.97
C HIS A 44 -10.84 -12.23 7.72
N PHE A 45 -11.07 -11.24 6.86
CA PHE A 45 -10.14 -10.15 6.61
C PHE A 45 -10.57 -8.85 7.28
N SER A 46 -11.58 -8.88 8.15
CA SER A 46 -11.90 -7.69 8.94
C SER A 46 -10.76 -7.36 9.89
N ARG A 47 -10.70 -6.09 10.30
CA ARG A 47 -9.68 -5.63 11.25
C ARG A 47 -9.65 -6.50 12.50
N GLU A 48 -10.83 -6.75 13.09
CA GLU A 48 -10.97 -7.54 14.31
C GLU A 48 -10.45 -8.96 14.11
N SER A 49 -10.83 -9.58 12.99
CA SER A 49 -10.39 -10.95 12.69
C SER A 49 -8.88 -11.03 12.48
N LEU A 50 -8.29 -10.07 11.77
CA LEU A 50 -6.85 -10.06 11.53
C LEU A 50 -6.06 -9.74 12.79
N GLN A 51 -6.57 -8.87 13.65
CA GLN A 51 -5.92 -8.57 14.94
C GLN A 51 -5.81 -9.81 15.83
N GLU A 52 -6.73 -10.75 15.69
CA GLU A 52 -6.71 -11.99 16.45
C GLU A 52 -5.91 -13.08 15.74
N SER A 53 -6.16 -13.29 14.44
CA SER A 53 -5.62 -14.43 13.70
C SER A 53 -4.15 -14.30 13.31
N LEU A 54 -3.68 -13.10 12.97
CA LEU A 54 -2.31 -12.95 12.51
C LEU A 54 -1.28 -13.16 13.62
N PRO A 55 -1.45 -12.62 14.83
CA PRO A 55 -0.50 -12.94 15.92
C PRO A 55 -0.40 -14.43 16.24
N GLU A 56 -1.49 -15.17 16.13
CA GLU A 56 -1.48 -16.63 16.30
C GLU A 56 -0.60 -17.33 15.26
N ASN A 57 -0.34 -16.65 14.13
CA ASN A 57 0.49 -17.15 13.04
C ASN A 57 1.87 -16.49 13.01
N GLY A 58 2.26 -15.81 14.08
CA GLY A 58 3.56 -15.18 14.20
C GLY A 58 3.71 -13.89 13.39
N ILE A 59 2.60 -13.25 13.02
CA ILE A 59 2.61 -12.04 12.21
C ILE A 59 1.96 -10.90 12.99
N THR A 60 2.69 -9.80 13.16
CA THR A 60 2.15 -8.58 13.78
C THR A 60 1.18 -7.91 12.82
N TYR A 61 0.03 -7.49 13.31
CA TYR A 61 -0.94 -6.73 12.52
C TYR A 61 -1.01 -5.29 13.02
N VAL A 62 -0.90 -4.33 12.10
CA VAL A 62 -1.07 -2.90 12.41
C VAL A 62 -1.96 -2.27 11.36
N HIS A 63 -2.97 -1.51 11.79
CA HIS A 63 -3.84 -0.77 10.88
C HIS A 63 -3.31 0.65 10.69
N PHE A 64 -3.08 1.03 9.43
CA PHE A 64 -2.64 2.37 9.03
C PHE A 64 -3.78 3.06 8.29
N GLU A 65 -4.78 3.54 9.02
CA GLU A 65 -5.94 4.23 8.44
C GLU A 65 -5.51 5.43 7.60
N ASP A 66 -4.51 6.16 8.06
CA ASP A 66 -4.02 7.36 7.39
C ASP A 66 -3.19 7.07 6.11
N LEU A 67 -2.96 5.81 5.78
CA LEU A 67 -2.46 5.41 4.47
C LEU A 67 -3.57 4.87 3.57
N GLY A 68 -4.80 4.92 4.03
CA GLY A 68 -5.95 4.43 3.28
C GLY A 68 -6.43 5.39 2.20
N GLY A 69 -7.22 4.86 1.27
CA GLY A 69 -7.81 5.62 0.19
C GLY A 69 -9.09 6.36 0.58
N ARG A 70 -9.99 6.55 -0.39
CA ARG A 70 -11.28 7.26 -0.23
C ARG A 70 -11.08 8.69 0.26
N ARG A 71 -10.23 9.42 -0.46
CA ARG A 71 -9.96 10.84 -0.21
C ARG A 71 -10.77 11.70 -1.17
N LYS A 72 -10.83 13.01 -0.90
CA LYS A 72 -11.44 13.97 -1.82
C LYS A 72 -10.36 14.66 -2.65
N PRO A 73 -10.50 14.72 -3.99
CA PRO A 73 -9.52 15.41 -4.81
C PRO A 73 -9.63 16.92 -4.60
N LEU A 74 -8.51 17.61 -4.78
CA LEU A 74 -8.49 19.06 -4.82
C LEU A 74 -9.07 19.56 -6.13
N ALA A 75 -9.75 20.71 -6.10
CA ALA A 75 -10.32 21.30 -7.31
C ALA A 75 -9.23 21.67 -8.34
N ASP A 76 -8.05 22.07 -7.85
CA ASP A 76 -6.91 22.47 -8.64
C ASP A 76 -5.78 21.45 -8.59
N SER A 77 -6.11 20.16 -8.50
CA SER A 77 -5.13 19.10 -8.39
C SER A 77 -4.07 19.16 -9.48
N PRO A 78 -2.77 19.12 -9.11
CA PRO A 78 -1.70 19.03 -10.12
C PRO A 78 -1.57 17.64 -10.73
N ASN A 79 -2.27 16.64 -10.17
CA ASN A 79 -2.12 15.23 -10.54
C ASN A 79 -3.02 14.84 -11.72
N THR A 80 -2.96 15.63 -12.78
CA THR A 80 -3.88 15.53 -13.92
C THR A 80 -3.60 14.35 -14.85
N ALA A 81 -2.46 13.68 -14.70
CA ALA A 81 -2.19 12.44 -15.44
C ALA A 81 -3.03 11.28 -14.91
N LEU A 82 -3.53 11.37 -13.68
CA LEU A 82 -4.37 10.35 -13.08
C LEU A 82 -5.84 10.65 -13.41
N HIS A 83 -6.42 9.86 -14.29
CA HIS A 83 -7.81 10.05 -14.70
C HIS A 83 -8.82 9.52 -13.68
N ASN A 84 -8.43 8.52 -12.91
CA ASN A 84 -9.26 8.00 -11.84
C ASN A 84 -9.30 9.01 -10.70
N GLU A 85 -10.49 9.48 -10.35
CA GLU A 85 -10.70 10.52 -9.34
C GLU A 85 -10.16 10.11 -7.96
N GLN A 86 -10.34 8.84 -7.58
CA GLN A 86 -9.86 8.33 -6.29
C GLN A 86 -8.33 8.26 -6.24
N PHE A 87 -7.69 7.90 -7.34
CA PHE A 87 -6.22 7.90 -7.40
C PHE A 87 -5.68 9.32 -7.38
N ARG A 88 -6.32 10.23 -8.10
CA ARG A 88 -5.93 11.65 -8.09
C ARG A 88 -6.06 12.24 -6.69
N ALA A 89 -7.16 11.91 -6.00
CA ALA A 89 -7.35 12.35 -4.61
C ALA A 89 -6.27 11.81 -3.67
N TYR A 90 -5.89 10.56 -3.86
CA TYR A 90 -4.82 9.96 -3.06
C TYR A 90 -3.49 10.65 -3.33
N ALA A 91 -3.18 10.91 -4.61
CA ALA A 91 -1.96 11.63 -4.97
C ALA A 91 -1.93 13.04 -4.38
N ASP A 92 -3.08 13.72 -4.34
CA ASP A 92 -3.19 15.03 -3.67
C ASP A 92 -2.85 14.91 -2.18
N TYR A 93 -3.35 13.87 -1.54
CA TYR A 93 -3.06 13.58 -0.14
C TYR A 93 -1.57 13.29 0.09
N MET A 94 -0.90 12.67 -0.87
CA MET A 94 0.53 12.33 -0.77
C MET A 94 1.44 13.56 -0.66
N ALA A 95 0.94 14.74 -0.98
CA ALA A 95 1.69 15.99 -0.81
C ALA A 95 1.59 16.55 0.62
N THR A 96 0.79 15.95 1.49
CA THR A 96 0.55 16.49 2.83
C THR A 96 1.54 15.97 3.86
N PRO A 97 1.86 16.77 4.90
CA PRO A 97 2.69 16.30 6.00
C PRO A 97 2.09 15.08 6.73
N GLU A 98 0.77 14.99 6.80
CA GLU A 98 0.07 13.87 7.43
C GLU A 98 0.43 12.54 6.75
N PHE A 99 0.40 12.53 5.42
CA PHE A 99 0.80 11.34 4.65
C PHE A 99 2.26 10.96 4.94
N HIS A 100 3.17 11.92 4.92
CA HIS A 100 4.59 11.65 5.15
C HIS A 100 4.86 11.13 6.56
N ARG A 101 4.15 11.64 7.56
CA ARG A 101 4.25 11.10 8.92
C ARG A 101 3.76 9.65 8.99
N ALA A 102 2.68 9.34 8.26
CA ALA A 102 2.18 7.96 8.20
C ALA A 102 3.19 7.02 7.52
N VAL A 103 3.83 7.48 6.46
CA VAL A 103 4.90 6.71 5.80
C VAL A 103 6.08 6.51 6.75
N ASP A 104 6.48 7.54 7.48
CA ASP A 104 7.57 7.42 8.46
C ASP A 104 7.26 6.34 9.50
N ARG A 105 6.02 6.30 10.01
CA ARG A 105 5.60 5.25 10.95
C ARG A 105 5.59 3.86 10.31
N LEU A 106 5.20 3.78 9.05
CA LEU A 106 5.25 2.51 8.31
C LEU A 106 6.68 1.97 8.25
N LEU A 107 7.63 2.85 8.01
CA LEU A 107 9.03 2.49 7.83
C LEU A 107 9.79 2.34 9.16
N ASP A 108 9.22 2.81 10.27
CA ASP A 108 9.85 2.74 11.59
C ASP A 108 9.62 1.36 12.21
N SER A 109 10.26 0.36 11.64
CA SER A 109 10.20 -1.03 12.10
C SER A 109 11.37 -1.79 11.51
N ASP A 110 11.95 -2.68 12.28
CA ASP A 110 12.97 -3.61 11.80
C ASP A 110 12.38 -4.96 11.37
N GLN A 111 11.05 -5.10 11.44
CA GLN A 111 10.38 -6.30 10.94
C GLN A 111 10.27 -6.26 9.42
N THR A 112 10.26 -7.46 8.82
CA THR A 112 9.92 -7.60 7.39
C THR A 112 8.43 -7.34 7.22
N THR A 113 8.11 -6.25 6.53
CA THR A 113 6.74 -5.72 6.45
C THR A 113 6.16 -5.90 5.06
N ALA A 114 4.86 -6.24 5.01
CA ALA A 114 4.05 -6.12 3.81
C ALA A 114 2.89 -5.17 4.11
N TYR A 115 2.64 -4.20 3.23
CA TYR A 115 1.42 -3.40 3.34
C TYR A 115 0.33 -3.98 2.43
N MET A 116 -0.90 -3.96 2.91
CA MET A 116 -2.01 -4.71 2.30
C MET A 116 -3.21 -3.83 1.99
N CYS A 117 -3.75 -4.03 0.80
CA CYS A 117 -5.08 -3.53 0.43
C CYS A 117 -5.99 -4.70 0.05
N ALA A 118 -7.19 -4.40 -0.44
CA ALA A 118 -8.16 -5.41 -0.84
C ALA A 118 -7.91 -5.97 -2.24
N GLU A 119 -7.36 -5.17 -3.14
CA GLU A 119 -7.21 -5.52 -4.55
C GLU A 119 -6.04 -6.48 -4.80
N ALA A 120 -6.27 -7.50 -5.63
CA ALA A 120 -5.25 -8.50 -5.96
C ALA A 120 -4.06 -7.86 -6.69
N VAL A 121 -4.32 -6.94 -7.60
CA VAL A 121 -3.30 -6.34 -8.45
C VAL A 121 -3.03 -4.89 -8.01
N PRO A 122 -1.75 -4.50 -7.92
CA PRO A 122 -1.40 -3.19 -7.35
C PRO A 122 -1.91 -2.00 -8.17
N TRP A 123 -1.96 -2.11 -9.49
CA TRP A 123 -2.39 -0.99 -10.35
C TRP A 123 -3.89 -0.66 -10.24
N ARG A 124 -4.68 -1.46 -9.54
CA ARG A 124 -6.10 -1.17 -9.27
C ARG A 124 -6.34 -0.57 -7.90
N CYS A 125 -5.26 -0.20 -7.20
CA CYS A 125 -5.36 0.25 -5.82
C CYS A 125 -4.38 1.39 -5.57
N HIS A 126 -4.73 2.28 -4.63
CA HIS A 126 -3.82 3.34 -4.16
C HIS A 126 -2.49 2.78 -3.64
N ARG A 127 -2.41 1.49 -3.36
CA ARG A 127 -1.17 0.80 -3.01
C ARG A 127 -0.06 1.05 -4.04
N ASN A 128 -0.45 1.18 -5.31
CA ASN A 128 0.49 1.47 -6.39
C ASN A 128 1.12 2.87 -6.24
N LEU A 129 0.32 3.84 -5.82
CA LEU A 129 0.80 5.21 -5.60
C LEU A 129 1.71 5.30 -4.38
N LEU A 130 1.34 4.63 -3.30
CA LEU A 130 2.21 4.53 -2.13
C LEU A 130 3.54 3.88 -2.50
N SER A 131 3.51 2.87 -3.36
CA SER A 131 4.72 2.20 -3.83
C SER A 131 5.65 3.16 -4.58
N ASP A 132 5.09 4.07 -5.37
CA ASP A 132 5.89 5.10 -6.05
C ASP A 132 6.62 5.99 -5.03
N GLU A 133 5.95 6.40 -3.97
CA GLU A 133 6.59 7.21 -2.93
C GLU A 133 7.71 6.44 -2.22
N LEU A 134 7.51 5.17 -1.95
CA LEU A 134 8.53 4.36 -1.28
C LEU A 134 9.76 4.14 -2.18
N VAL A 135 9.55 3.94 -3.48
CA VAL A 135 10.66 3.87 -4.44
C VAL A 135 11.38 5.21 -4.51
N ARG A 136 10.66 6.33 -4.49
CA ARG A 136 11.27 7.66 -4.44
C ARG A 136 12.17 7.81 -3.21
N ARG A 137 11.80 7.20 -2.08
CA ARG A 137 12.60 7.22 -0.85
C ARG A 137 13.77 6.24 -0.87
N GLY A 138 13.93 5.48 -1.96
CA GLY A 138 15.05 4.55 -2.13
C GLY A 138 14.79 3.13 -1.64
N LEU A 139 13.54 2.78 -1.33
CA LEU A 139 13.21 1.41 -0.96
C LEU A 139 13.03 0.54 -2.19
N GLU A 140 13.32 -0.75 -2.02
CA GLU A 140 12.91 -1.78 -2.98
C GLU A 140 11.52 -2.27 -2.59
N VAL A 141 10.55 -2.09 -3.48
CA VAL A 141 9.15 -2.49 -3.24
C VAL A 141 8.86 -3.73 -4.09
N VAL A 142 8.36 -4.77 -3.45
CA VAL A 142 8.08 -6.05 -4.12
C VAL A 142 6.61 -6.43 -3.88
N HIS A 143 5.86 -6.56 -4.98
CA HIS A 143 4.46 -6.99 -4.93
C HIS A 143 4.38 -8.51 -4.86
N ILE A 144 3.73 -9.03 -3.83
CA ILE A 144 3.42 -10.46 -3.73
C ILE A 144 2.14 -10.68 -4.53
N VAL A 145 2.24 -11.40 -5.65
CA VAL A 145 1.11 -11.61 -6.56
C VAL A 145 0.46 -12.97 -6.31
N GLY A 146 1.24 -13.96 -5.93
CA GLY A 146 0.77 -15.30 -5.65
C GLY A 146 1.90 -16.18 -5.16
N ALA A 147 1.64 -17.49 -5.00
CA ALA A 147 2.65 -18.43 -4.57
C ALA A 147 3.82 -18.42 -5.56
N ARG A 148 5.03 -18.19 -5.05
CA ARG A 148 6.27 -18.09 -5.83
C ARG A 148 6.22 -17.03 -6.94
N SER A 149 5.29 -16.07 -6.82
CA SER A 149 5.09 -15.03 -7.83
C SER A 149 5.20 -13.66 -7.18
N ARG A 150 6.24 -12.93 -7.56
CA ARG A 150 6.55 -11.59 -7.06
C ARG A 150 6.93 -10.69 -8.21
N GLN A 151 6.63 -9.43 -8.06
CA GLN A 151 6.97 -8.42 -9.07
C GLN A 151 7.59 -7.21 -8.38
N LYS A 152 8.79 -6.84 -8.79
CA LYS A 152 9.41 -5.62 -8.30
C LYS A 152 8.65 -4.41 -8.84
N HIS A 153 8.33 -3.46 -7.96
CA HIS A 153 7.65 -2.25 -8.37
C HIS A 153 8.58 -1.34 -9.18
N SER A 154 8.08 -0.87 -10.31
CA SER A 154 8.70 0.19 -11.08
C SER A 154 7.84 1.44 -10.97
N MET A 155 8.48 2.58 -10.72
CA MET A 155 7.77 3.85 -10.62
C MET A 155 7.01 4.12 -11.91
N SER A 156 5.78 4.64 -11.77
CA SER A 156 4.96 5.03 -12.94
C SER A 156 5.73 6.01 -13.84
N GLU A 157 5.57 5.85 -15.15
CA GLU A 157 6.19 6.76 -16.12
C GLU A 157 5.68 8.19 -15.99
N TYR A 158 4.50 8.39 -15.40
CA TYR A 158 3.91 9.72 -15.18
C TYR A 158 4.32 10.33 -13.85
N ALA A 159 5.00 9.58 -13.00
CA ALA A 159 5.40 10.05 -11.68
C ALA A 159 6.66 10.90 -11.77
N VAL A 160 6.65 12.03 -11.10
CA VAL A 160 7.83 12.88 -10.94
C VAL A 160 8.02 13.23 -9.47
N SER A 161 9.27 13.37 -9.06
CA SER A 161 9.59 13.85 -7.72
C SER A 161 9.53 15.38 -7.74
N HIS A 162 8.73 15.95 -6.86
CA HIS A 162 8.54 17.40 -6.79
C HIS A 162 8.42 17.84 -5.34
N SER A 163 9.30 18.73 -4.90
CA SER A 163 9.27 19.31 -3.55
C SER A 163 9.14 18.27 -2.42
N GLY A 164 9.82 17.14 -2.58
CA GLY A 164 9.86 16.10 -1.55
C GLY A 164 8.69 15.11 -1.57
N HIS A 165 7.89 15.09 -2.60
CA HIS A 165 6.82 14.11 -2.78
C HIS A 165 6.67 13.72 -4.24
N VAL A 166 5.83 12.73 -4.53
CA VAL A 166 5.54 12.30 -5.90
C VAL A 166 4.33 13.06 -6.43
N GLU A 167 4.44 13.56 -7.65
CA GLU A 167 3.32 14.14 -8.38
C GLU A 167 3.13 13.43 -9.71
N TYR A 168 1.92 13.55 -10.25
CA TYR A 168 1.56 12.96 -11.54
C TYR A 168 0.99 14.04 -12.46
N PRO A 169 1.81 15.00 -12.91
CA PRO A 169 1.33 16.09 -13.76
C PRO A 169 0.95 15.57 -15.14
N GLY A 170 -0.03 16.20 -15.74
CA GLY A 170 -0.39 15.93 -17.12
C GLY A 170 0.76 16.26 -18.05
N VAL A 171 0.96 15.43 -19.08
CA VAL A 171 2.09 15.57 -20.00
C VAL A 171 1.89 16.70 -21.01
N PHE A 172 0.65 17.11 -21.20
CA PHE A 172 0.31 18.12 -22.20
C PHE A 172 -0.12 19.42 -21.54
N ARG A 173 0.44 20.49 -22.05
CA ARG A 173 0.15 21.85 -21.65
C ARG A 173 -0.11 22.67 -22.90
#